data_1a62c2ebc22996d0cfaf830d84ec9d84
#
_entry.id   1a62c2ebc22996d0cfaf830d84ec9d84
#
_cell.length_a   1.000
_cell.length_b   1.000
_cell.length_c   1.000
_cell.angle_alpha   90.00
_cell.angle_beta   90.00
_cell.angle_gamma   90.00
#
_symmetry.space_group_name_H-M   'P 1'
#
loop_
_entity.id
_entity.type
_entity.pdbx_description
1 polymer ?
#
loop_
_entity_poly.entity_id
_entity_poly.type
_entity_poly.pdbx_seq_one_letter_code
_entity_poly.pdbx_strand_id
1 'polypeptide(L)'
;MVHDRHDEFAGTLFGDGRYRTLRRIGGGGMAVVHEAHDVALDRIVAVKRLRTDLAEDAVARSRFAREAHHAAALNHPAIVRVYDTGEDDVSGGPIPWIVMELVEGYTLRALLRHEGPLPWRRALRIAAYVLDALEYSHGHGIVHRDIKPVNVMMTQHGEVKVMDFGIARAVHGTSASLTAAGHIMGTPQYFSPEQALGHPASPRSDVYSVGCLLYELLVGNVPFDGDSAITVAYKHVRDEPLPPSAHRDVPGAVDDLVLHALRKDPQLRFASAKEMRAAVARIIPDEVSDSGGGMLPGAGGHRRRAPGRGPVPVQGTRRAQRRSRSRRRALVFVIGMALLVAAVLAFVATG
;
A
#
# COMPACT_ATOMS: atom_id res chain seq x y z
N MET A 1 -28.44 0.80 7.40
CA MET A 1 -28.92 1.01 6.02
C MET A 1 -27.93 1.94 5.34
N VAL A 2 -26.95 1.40 4.62
CA VAL A 2 -26.04 2.19 3.77
C VAL A 2 -26.80 2.43 2.49
N HIS A 3 -27.14 3.69 2.23
CA HIS A 3 -27.72 4.09 0.95
C HIS A 3 -26.75 3.74 -0.17
N ASP A 4 -27.15 2.77 -0.97
CA ASP A 4 -26.60 2.47 -2.27
C ASP A 4 -26.86 3.71 -3.15
N ARG A 5 -25.88 4.63 -3.20
CA ARG A 5 -25.89 5.69 -4.19
C ARG A 5 -25.69 4.98 -5.51
N HIS A 6 -26.77 4.92 -6.32
CA HIS A 6 -26.68 4.48 -7.70
C HIS A 6 -25.40 5.04 -8.31
N ASP A 7 -24.63 4.18 -8.96
CA ASP A 7 -23.37 4.55 -9.61
C ASP A 7 -23.74 5.53 -10.73
N GLU A 8 -23.59 6.83 -10.48
CA GLU A 8 -23.98 7.93 -11.36
C GLU A 8 -23.32 7.83 -12.76
N PHE A 9 -22.35 6.92 -12.90
CA PHE A 9 -21.56 6.69 -14.10
C PHE A 9 -21.81 5.33 -14.77
N ALA A 10 -22.68 4.48 -14.26
CA ALA A 10 -23.01 3.20 -14.92
C ALA A 10 -23.66 3.47 -16.29
N GLY A 11 -23.08 2.87 -17.35
CA GLY A 11 -23.53 3.06 -18.72
C GLY A 11 -22.97 4.31 -19.43
N THR A 12 -22.17 5.15 -18.73
CA THR A 12 -21.53 6.32 -19.35
C THR A 12 -20.50 5.89 -20.38
N LEU A 13 -20.53 6.52 -21.56
CA LEU A 13 -19.49 6.37 -22.58
C LEU A 13 -18.45 7.46 -22.40
N PHE A 14 -17.18 7.12 -22.62
CA PHE A 14 -16.03 8.04 -22.59
C PHE A 14 -14.97 7.60 -23.62
N GLY A 15 -13.91 8.42 -23.83
CA GLY A 15 -12.90 8.14 -24.83
C GLY A 15 -13.50 8.04 -26.23
N ASP A 16 -14.21 9.08 -26.68
CA ASP A 16 -14.92 9.14 -27.97
C ASP A 16 -15.90 7.96 -28.16
N GLY A 17 -16.55 7.52 -27.07
CA GLY A 17 -17.55 6.44 -27.10
C GLY A 17 -16.97 5.02 -27.12
N ARG A 18 -15.64 4.87 -27.01
CA ARG A 18 -14.98 3.56 -27.03
C ARG A 18 -15.19 2.76 -25.74
N TYR A 19 -15.24 3.40 -24.59
CA TYR A 19 -15.30 2.72 -23.29
C TYR A 19 -16.66 2.98 -22.64
N ARG A 20 -17.38 1.89 -22.31
CA ARG A 20 -18.66 1.94 -21.60
C ARG A 20 -18.46 1.46 -20.16
N THR A 21 -18.72 2.32 -19.20
CA THR A 21 -18.67 1.95 -17.77
C THR A 21 -19.77 0.94 -17.43
N LEU A 22 -19.44 -0.08 -16.65
CA LEU A 22 -20.38 -1.11 -16.20
C LEU A 22 -20.74 -0.94 -14.73
N ARG A 23 -19.75 -0.97 -13.85
CA ARG A 23 -19.93 -0.79 -12.41
C ARG A 23 -18.67 -0.22 -11.76
N ARG A 24 -18.84 0.43 -10.64
CA ARG A 24 -17.72 0.88 -9.81
C ARG A 24 -17.10 -0.33 -9.11
N ILE A 25 -15.76 -0.46 -9.17
CA ILE A 25 -15.00 -1.55 -8.53
C ILE A 25 -14.05 -1.03 -7.45
N GLY A 26 -13.78 0.28 -7.41
CA GLY A 26 -12.90 0.86 -6.41
C GLY A 26 -12.90 2.38 -6.44
N GLY A 27 -12.08 2.96 -5.57
CA GLY A 27 -11.86 4.41 -5.54
C GLY A 27 -11.14 4.84 -4.29
N GLY A 28 -10.59 6.06 -4.36
CA GLY A 28 -9.83 6.70 -3.29
C GLY A 28 -10.02 8.21 -3.28
N GLY A 29 -9.13 8.91 -2.61
CA GLY A 29 -9.19 10.36 -2.48
C GLY A 29 -9.11 11.13 -3.80
N MET A 30 -8.38 10.61 -4.81
CA MET A 30 -8.17 11.30 -6.09
C MET A 30 -8.97 10.73 -7.25
N ALA A 31 -9.25 9.44 -7.27
CA ALA A 31 -9.79 8.76 -8.44
C ALA A 31 -10.85 7.72 -8.06
N VAL A 32 -11.70 7.41 -9.03
CA VAL A 32 -12.68 6.32 -9.00
C VAL A 32 -12.28 5.30 -10.04
N VAL A 33 -12.43 4.01 -9.73
CA VAL A 33 -12.13 2.91 -10.64
C VAL A 33 -13.42 2.18 -11.00
N HIS A 34 -13.66 2.04 -12.30
CA HIS A 34 -14.80 1.31 -12.86
C HIS A 34 -14.33 0.09 -13.64
N GLU A 35 -15.11 -0.95 -13.62
CA GLU A 35 -15.13 -1.96 -14.66
C GLU A 35 -15.81 -1.35 -15.89
N ALA A 36 -15.24 -1.56 -17.07
CA ALA A 36 -15.77 -1.02 -18.32
C ALA A 36 -15.59 -2.00 -19.47
N HIS A 37 -16.39 -1.84 -20.52
CA HIS A 37 -16.30 -2.57 -21.76
C HIS A 37 -15.59 -1.71 -22.83
N ASP A 38 -14.46 -2.16 -23.34
CA ASP A 38 -13.80 -1.62 -24.54
C ASP A 38 -14.58 -2.13 -25.77
N VAL A 39 -15.48 -1.31 -26.28
CA VAL A 39 -16.41 -1.67 -27.37
C VAL A 39 -15.65 -1.98 -28.66
N ALA A 40 -14.49 -1.34 -28.88
CA ALA A 40 -13.70 -1.54 -30.09
C ALA A 40 -12.97 -2.89 -30.14
N LEU A 41 -12.53 -3.40 -28.96
CA LEU A 41 -11.79 -4.66 -28.85
C LEU A 41 -12.60 -5.78 -28.18
N ASP A 42 -13.87 -5.54 -27.87
CA ASP A 42 -14.81 -6.46 -27.23
C ASP A 42 -14.21 -7.17 -25.99
N ARG A 43 -13.68 -6.36 -25.07
CA ARG A 43 -13.06 -6.89 -23.84
C ARG A 43 -13.41 -6.05 -22.62
N ILE A 44 -13.34 -6.69 -21.45
CA ILE A 44 -13.51 -6.01 -20.17
C ILE A 44 -12.18 -5.44 -19.71
N VAL A 45 -12.22 -4.21 -19.18
CA VAL A 45 -11.07 -3.44 -18.71
C VAL A 45 -11.38 -2.74 -17.39
N ALA A 46 -10.35 -2.32 -16.67
CA ALA A 46 -10.51 -1.38 -15.56
C ALA A 46 -10.22 0.04 -16.05
N VAL A 47 -11.01 0.99 -15.58
CA VAL A 47 -10.84 2.41 -15.91
C VAL A 47 -10.74 3.21 -14.63
N LYS A 48 -9.60 3.88 -14.46
CA LYS A 48 -9.34 4.82 -13.38
C LYS A 48 -9.58 6.22 -13.91
N ARG A 49 -10.50 6.98 -13.29
CA ARG A 49 -10.82 8.36 -13.68
C ARG A 49 -10.56 9.30 -12.52
N LEU A 50 -10.02 10.48 -12.81
CA LEU A 50 -9.92 11.54 -11.80
C LEU A 50 -11.32 11.89 -11.31
N ARG A 51 -11.48 12.16 -10.02
CA ARG A 51 -12.76 12.60 -9.46
C ARG A 51 -13.14 13.97 -10.04
N THR A 52 -14.44 14.16 -10.31
CA THR A 52 -14.97 15.38 -10.91
C THR A 52 -14.69 16.63 -10.06
N ASP A 53 -14.72 16.48 -8.71
CA ASP A 53 -14.42 17.58 -7.78
C ASP A 53 -12.93 17.99 -7.78
N LEU A 54 -12.05 17.22 -8.42
CA LEU A 54 -10.63 17.53 -8.62
C LEU A 54 -10.31 17.89 -10.09
N ALA A 55 -11.32 17.94 -10.98
CA ALA A 55 -11.11 18.22 -12.41
C ALA A 55 -10.56 19.64 -12.64
N GLU A 56 -10.92 20.62 -11.79
CA GLU A 56 -10.40 21.99 -11.86
C GLU A 56 -9.01 22.15 -11.26
N ASP A 57 -8.54 21.19 -10.42
CA ASP A 57 -7.22 21.24 -9.81
C ASP A 57 -6.13 20.82 -10.83
N ALA A 58 -5.44 21.81 -11.40
CA ALA A 58 -4.35 21.57 -12.34
C ALA A 58 -3.21 20.71 -11.77
N VAL A 59 -2.97 20.76 -10.46
CA VAL A 59 -1.96 19.94 -9.79
C VAL A 59 -2.42 18.48 -9.73
N ALA A 60 -3.69 18.22 -9.41
CA ALA A 60 -4.27 16.89 -9.40
C ALA A 60 -4.24 16.27 -10.80
N ARG A 61 -4.65 17.02 -11.85
CA ARG A 61 -4.58 16.56 -13.26
C ARG A 61 -3.16 16.22 -13.68
N SER A 62 -2.20 17.14 -13.44
CA SER A 62 -0.80 16.91 -13.81
C SER A 62 -0.20 15.68 -13.12
N ARG A 63 -0.59 15.41 -11.86
CA ARG A 63 -0.18 14.21 -11.13
C ARG A 63 -0.75 12.95 -11.77
N PHE A 64 -2.05 12.96 -12.07
CA PHE A 64 -2.74 11.85 -12.69
C PHE A 64 -2.16 11.51 -14.06
N ALA A 65 -1.94 12.52 -14.93
CA ALA A 65 -1.34 12.34 -16.25
C ALA A 65 0.08 11.76 -16.18
N ARG A 66 0.90 12.17 -15.21
CA ARG A 66 2.25 11.61 -15.03
C ARG A 66 2.21 10.17 -14.54
N GLU A 67 1.30 9.82 -13.64
CA GLU A 67 1.08 8.45 -13.21
C GLU A 67 0.73 7.56 -14.41
N ALA A 68 -0.19 8.03 -15.26
CA ALA A 68 -0.57 7.38 -16.50
C ALA A 68 0.62 7.14 -17.44
N HIS A 69 1.43 8.18 -17.69
CA HIS A 69 2.57 8.11 -18.59
C HIS A 69 3.63 7.11 -18.14
N HIS A 70 3.96 7.09 -16.85
CA HIS A 70 4.96 6.16 -16.33
C HIS A 70 4.44 4.72 -16.26
N ALA A 71 3.17 4.53 -15.90
CA ALA A 71 2.58 3.20 -15.88
C ALA A 71 2.48 2.62 -17.31
N ALA A 72 2.20 3.46 -18.33
CA ALA A 72 2.14 3.05 -19.73
C ALA A 72 3.50 2.60 -20.29
N ALA A 73 4.61 3.08 -19.73
CA ALA A 73 5.96 2.66 -20.13
C ALA A 73 6.35 1.27 -19.64
N LEU A 74 5.59 0.69 -18.69
CA LEU A 74 5.92 -0.58 -18.05
C LEU A 74 5.09 -1.72 -18.63
N ASN A 75 5.77 -2.79 -19.06
CA ASN A 75 5.15 -4.02 -19.55
C ASN A 75 5.82 -5.24 -18.91
N HIS A 76 5.26 -5.70 -17.80
CA HIS A 76 5.80 -6.81 -17.00
C HIS A 76 4.65 -7.67 -16.43
N PRO A 77 4.78 -9.00 -16.36
CA PRO A 77 3.69 -9.88 -15.87
C PRO A 77 3.23 -9.54 -14.44
N ALA A 78 4.12 -9.09 -13.56
CA ALA A 78 3.78 -8.69 -12.19
C ALA A 78 3.41 -7.20 -12.05
N ILE A 79 3.17 -6.47 -13.15
CA ILE A 79 2.69 -5.08 -13.16
C ILE A 79 1.36 -5.02 -13.90
N VAL A 80 0.38 -4.27 -13.36
CA VAL A 80 -0.89 -4.03 -14.05
C VAL A 80 -0.63 -3.23 -15.33
N ARG A 81 -1.01 -3.82 -16.47
CA ARG A 81 -0.76 -3.22 -17.78
C ARG A 81 -1.71 -2.06 -18.03
N VAL A 82 -1.19 -0.92 -18.46
CA VAL A 82 -1.96 0.21 -19.03
C VAL A 82 -2.17 -0.04 -20.51
N TYR A 83 -3.41 0.14 -20.98
CA TYR A 83 -3.80 -0.06 -22.36
C TYR A 83 -3.99 1.25 -23.11
N ASP A 84 -4.52 2.27 -22.42
CA ASP A 84 -4.87 3.55 -23.03
C ASP A 84 -4.94 4.65 -21.97
N THR A 85 -4.79 5.89 -22.38
CA THR A 85 -4.93 7.07 -21.54
C THR A 85 -5.52 8.22 -22.34
N GLY A 86 -6.33 9.04 -21.70
CA GLY A 86 -6.92 10.22 -22.35
C GLY A 86 -7.59 11.12 -21.34
N GLU A 87 -8.34 12.07 -21.88
CA GLU A 87 -9.19 12.97 -21.10
C GLU A 87 -10.49 13.25 -21.86
N ASP A 88 -11.58 13.41 -21.12
CA ASP A 88 -12.88 13.81 -21.67
C ASP A 88 -13.23 15.20 -21.16
N ASP A 89 -13.73 16.04 -22.04
CA ASP A 89 -14.29 17.34 -21.67
C ASP A 89 -15.68 17.15 -21.04
N VAL A 90 -15.82 17.51 -19.78
CA VAL A 90 -17.09 17.50 -19.05
C VAL A 90 -17.34 18.92 -18.54
N SER A 91 -18.62 19.25 -18.25
CA SER A 91 -19.00 20.52 -17.63
C SER A 91 -18.26 20.67 -16.29
N GLY A 92 -17.13 21.36 -16.26
CA GLY A 92 -16.22 21.47 -15.09
C GLY A 92 -14.75 21.24 -15.42
N GLY A 93 -14.41 21.00 -16.68
CA GLY A 93 -13.04 20.83 -17.18
C GLY A 93 -12.68 19.41 -17.61
N PRO A 94 -11.48 19.22 -18.18
CA PRO A 94 -11.06 17.92 -18.67
C PRO A 94 -10.83 16.93 -17.53
N ILE A 95 -11.46 15.75 -17.63
CA ILE A 95 -11.31 14.65 -16.67
C ILE A 95 -10.40 13.59 -17.30
N PRO A 96 -9.15 13.46 -16.82
CA PRO A 96 -8.24 12.43 -17.30
C PRO A 96 -8.66 11.04 -16.81
N TRP A 97 -8.41 10.04 -17.66
CA TRP A 97 -8.64 8.64 -17.39
C TRP A 97 -7.48 7.75 -17.85
N ILE A 98 -7.40 6.57 -17.22
CA ILE A 98 -6.44 5.51 -17.53
C ILE A 98 -7.22 4.22 -17.73
N VAL A 99 -7.07 3.57 -18.87
CA VAL A 99 -7.61 2.24 -19.16
C VAL A 99 -6.51 1.21 -18.91
N MET A 100 -6.81 0.20 -18.11
CA MET A 100 -5.83 -0.79 -17.70
C MET A 100 -6.43 -2.20 -17.63
N GLU A 101 -5.56 -3.17 -17.46
CA GLU A 101 -5.91 -4.57 -17.20
C GLU A 101 -6.89 -4.66 -16.02
N LEU A 102 -8.03 -5.35 -16.22
CA LEU A 102 -8.88 -5.74 -15.12
C LEU A 102 -8.28 -6.97 -14.45
N VAL A 103 -7.83 -6.81 -13.22
CA VAL A 103 -7.28 -7.90 -12.42
C VAL A 103 -8.41 -8.56 -11.63
N GLU A 104 -8.76 -9.80 -12.00
CA GLU A 104 -9.72 -10.59 -11.25
C GLU A 104 -9.06 -11.18 -10.00
N GLY A 105 -9.31 -10.57 -8.86
CA GLY A 105 -8.66 -10.96 -7.61
C GLY A 105 -8.96 -10.00 -6.47
N TYR A 106 -8.06 -9.95 -5.52
CA TYR A 106 -8.18 -9.11 -4.33
C TYR A 106 -6.85 -8.44 -3.97
N THR A 107 -6.92 -7.29 -3.33
CA THR A 107 -5.72 -6.61 -2.81
C THR A 107 -5.14 -7.38 -1.62
N LEU A 108 -3.84 -7.25 -1.37
CA LEU A 108 -3.23 -7.82 -0.17
C LEU A 108 -3.84 -7.24 1.11
N ARG A 109 -4.41 -6.04 1.06
CA ARG A 109 -5.18 -5.47 2.18
C ARG A 109 -6.46 -6.28 2.46
N ALA A 110 -7.18 -6.67 1.42
CA ALA A 110 -8.37 -7.52 1.55
C ALA A 110 -7.98 -8.92 2.02
N LEU A 111 -6.88 -9.47 1.50
CA LEU A 111 -6.33 -10.76 1.92
C LEU A 111 -6.02 -10.77 3.42
N LEU A 112 -5.24 -9.79 3.92
CA LEU A 112 -4.88 -9.68 5.34
C LEU A 112 -6.10 -9.52 6.24
N ARG A 113 -7.13 -8.79 5.79
CA ARG A 113 -8.38 -8.67 6.57
C ARG A 113 -9.16 -9.96 6.66
N HIS A 114 -9.10 -10.79 5.63
CA HIS A 114 -9.84 -12.06 5.56
C HIS A 114 -9.10 -13.21 6.22
N GLU A 115 -7.81 -13.37 5.93
CA GLU A 115 -7.01 -14.52 6.36
C GLU A 115 -6.14 -14.21 7.61
N GLY A 116 -5.91 -12.92 7.93
CA GLY A 116 -4.93 -12.51 8.93
C GLY A 116 -3.48 -12.66 8.42
N PRO A 117 -2.52 -12.77 9.34
CA PRO A 117 -1.09 -12.94 9.00
C PRO A 117 -0.85 -14.22 8.22
N LEU A 118 0.00 -14.14 7.20
CA LEU A 118 0.28 -15.24 6.28
C LEU A 118 1.38 -16.17 6.81
N PRO A 119 1.41 -17.44 6.37
CA PRO A 119 2.58 -18.30 6.52
C PRO A 119 3.81 -17.64 5.87
N TRP A 120 4.96 -17.67 6.55
CA TRP A 120 6.16 -16.94 6.14
C TRP A 120 6.63 -17.28 4.70
N ARG A 121 6.52 -18.54 4.27
CA ARG A 121 6.86 -18.93 2.90
C ARG A 121 5.97 -18.23 1.87
N ARG A 122 4.66 -18.12 2.13
CA ARG A 122 3.71 -17.43 1.25
C ARG A 122 3.99 -15.92 1.21
N ALA A 123 4.29 -15.31 2.36
CA ALA A 123 4.66 -13.90 2.44
C ALA A 123 5.94 -13.59 1.64
N LEU A 124 6.97 -14.44 1.76
CA LEU A 124 8.21 -14.31 0.99
C LEU A 124 7.99 -14.46 -0.52
N ARG A 125 7.14 -15.40 -0.97
CA ARG A 125 6.79 -15.53 -2.41
C ARG A 125 6.12 -14.26 -2.93
N ILE A 126 5.15 -13.72 -2.21
CA ILE A 126 4.50 -12.45 -2.58
C ILE A 126 5.54 -11.33 -2.68
N ALA A 127 6.43 -11.21 -1.68
CA ALA A 127 7.50 -10.22 -1.71
C ALA A 127 8.46 -10.40 -2.91
N ALA A 128 8.77 -11.65 -3.29
CA ALA A 128 9.61 -11.93 -4.46
C ALA A 128 8.99 -11.42 -5.77
N TYR A 129 7.67 -11.59 -5.98
CA TYR A 129 6.98 -11.04 -7.16
C TYR A 129 6.93 -9.50 -7.15
N VAL A 130 6.69 -8.89 -5.98
CA VAL A 130 6.74 -7.42 -5.84
C VAL A 130 8.13 -6.89 -6.15
N LEU A 131 9.19 -7.56 -5.66
CA LEU A 131 10.57 -7.19 -5.92
C LEU A 131 10.95 -7.35 -7.40
N ASP A 132 10.41 -8.37 -8.09
CA ASP A 132 10.59 -8.58 -9.52
C ASP A 132 9.99 -7.42 -10.34
N ALA A 133 8.76 -7.01 -10.01
CA ALA A 133 8.11 -5.84 -10.60
C ALA A 133 8.91 -4.55 -10.36
N LEU A 134 9.45 -4.36 -9.14
CA LEU A 134 10.25 -3.20 -8.79
C LEU A 134 11.62 -3.20 -9.49
N GLU A 135 12.28 -4.35 -9.62
CA GLU A 135 13.53 -4.45 -10.36
C GLU A 135 13.33 -3.98 -11.81
N TYR A 136 12.25 -4.45 -12.45
CA TYR A 136 11.89 -4.05 -13.81
C TYR A 136 11.62 -2.54 -13.91
N SER A 137 10.81 -1.97 -13.02
CA SER A 137 10.48 -0.54 -13.06
C SER A 137 11.70 0.35 -12.77
N HIS A 138 12.55 -0.06 -11.82
CA HIS A 138 13.79 0.66 -11.50
C HIS A 138 14.76 0.66 -12.68
N GLY A 139 14.83 -0.45 -13.46
CA GLY A 139 15.60 -0.53 -14.71
C GLY A 139 15.12 0.47 -15.77
N HIS A 140 13.86 0.91 -15.71
CA HIS A 140 13.28 1.97 -16.55
C HIS A 140 13.33 3.37 -15.92
N GLY A 141 14.06 3.53 -14.79
CA GLY A 141 14.16 4.80 -14.07
C GLY A 141 12.91 5.20 -13.29
N ILE A 142 11.96 4.27 -13.10
CA ILE A 142 10.69 4.52 -12.42
C ILE A 142 10.73 3.93 -11.01
N VAL A 143 10.65 4.79 -9.99
CA VAL A 143 10.52 4.42 -8.57
C VAL A 143 9.04 4.43 -8.20
N HIS A 144 8.56 3.40 -7.51
CA HIS A 144 7.13 3.24 -7.18
C HIS A 144 6.64 4.23 -6.12
N ARG A 145 7.38 4.42 -5.02
CA ARG A 145 7.17 5.40 -3.94
C ARG A 145 5.97 5.17 -3.02
N ASP A 146 5.09 4.23 -3.33
CA ASP A 146 3.84 3.97 -2.57
C ASP A 146 3.51 2.46 -2.48
N ILE A 147 4.53 1.60 -2.27
CA ILE A 147 4.32 0.16 -2.05
C ILE A 147 3.59 -0.05 -0.72
N LYS A 148 2.41 -0.67 -0.82
CA LYS A 148 1.54 -0.99 0.33
C LYS A 148 0.49 -2.05 -0.07
N PRO A 149 -0.19 -2.72 0.88
CA PRO A 149 -1.11 -3.83 0.56
C PRO A 149 -2.30 -3.48 -0.34
N VAL A 150 -2.72 -2.22 -0.42
CA VAL A 150 -3.81 -1.82 -1.32
C VAL A 150 -3.35 -1.68 -2.77
N ASN A 151 -2.05 -1.48 -3.02
CA ASN A 151 -1.45 -1.30 -4.34
C ASN A 151 -0.82 -2.60 -4.88
N VAL A 152 -1.07 -3.73 -4.21
CA VAL A 152 -0.66 -5.06 -4.69
C VAL A 152 -1.89 -5.96 -4.69
N MET A 153 -2.19 -6.55 -5.83
CA MET A 153 -3.27 -7.51 -6.00
C MET A 153 -2.74 -8.93 -6.15
N MET A 154 -3.55 -9.88 -5.77
CA MET A 154 -3.35 -11.29 -6.04
C MET A 154 -4.55 -11.80 -6.83
N THR A 155 -4.30 -12.42 -7.99
CA THR A 155 -5.34 -13.03 -8.81
C THR A 155 -5.89 -14.30 -8.17
N GLN A 156 -7.03 -14.79 -8.66
CA GLN A 156 -7.60 -16.09 -8.24
C GLN A 156 -6.64 -17.26 -8.52
N HIS A 157 -5.74 -17.10 -9.48
CA HIS A 157 -4.71 -18.09 -9.84
C HIS A 157 -3.42 -17.94 -9.02
N GLY A 158 -3.35 -16.96 -8.09
CA GLY A 158 -2.20 -16.74 -7.23
C GLY A 158 -1.09 -15.88 -7.86
N GLU A 159 -1.32 -15.26 -9.00
CA GLU A 159 -0.39 -14.28 -9.57
C GLU A 159 -0.43 -12.98 -8.78
N VAL A 160 0.72 -12.33 -8.64
CA VAL A 160 0.83 -11.03 -7.96
C VAL A 160 0.98 -9.93 -8.99
N LYS A 161 0.20 -8.86 -8.84
CA LYS A 161 0.18 -7.68 -9.70
C LYS A 161 0.38 -6.42 -8.88
N VAL A 162 1.42 -5.65 -9.17
CA VAL A 162 1.67 -4.32 -8.59
C VAL A 162 0.96 -3.27 -9.45
N MET A 163 0.26 -2.36 -8.80
CA MET A 163 -0.53 -1.29 -9.43
C MET A 163 -0.20 0.06 -8.79
N ASP A 164 -0.64 1.14 -9.45
CA ASP A 164 -0.54 2.52 -8.93
C ASP A 164 0.91 2.95 -8.62
N PHE A 165 1.76 3.03 -9.65
CA PHE A 165 3.11 3.58 -9.54
C PHE A 165 3.05 5.05 -9.13
N GLY A 166 3.28 5.30 -7.84
CA GLY A 166 2.95 6.52 -7.08
C GLY A 166 3.78 7.76 -7.40
N ILE A 167 3.63 8.32 -8.59
CA ILE A 167 4.32 9.54 -9.02
C ILE A 167 3.63 10.80 -8.49
N ALA A 168 2.38 10.66 -8.04
CA ALA A 168 1.63 11.76 -7.41
C ALA A 168 2.37 12.45 -6.23
N ARG A 169 3.40 11.81 -5.68
CA ARG A 169 4.23 12.31 -4.56
C ARG A 169 5.51 13.03 -4.99
N ALA A 170 5.90 12.99 -6.28
CA ALA A 170 7.18 13.56 -6.74
C ALA A 170 7.22 15.09 -6.85
N VAL A 171 6.08 15.79 -6.70
CA VAL A 171 5.99 17.23 -7.01
C VAL A 171 6.22 18.15 -5.79
N HIS A 172 6.39 17.59 -4.62
CA HIS A 172 6.92 18.37 -3.50
C HIS A 172 8.44 18.20 -3.40
N GLY A 173 9.12 18.52 -4.49
CA GLY A 173 10.49 18.99 -4.42
C GLY A 173 10.49 20.24 -3.54
N THR A 174 11.33 20.24 -2.49
CA THR A 174 11.52 21.29 -1.50
C THR A 174 10.32 21.53 -0.57
N SER A 175 10.37 20.99 0.63
CA SER A 175 9.72 21.49 1.86
C SER A 175 8.26 21.09 2.16
N ALA A 176 7.74 19.92 1.77
CA ALA A 176 6.36 19.62 2.12
C ALA A 176 5.97 18.16 2.34
N SER A 177 6.75 17.39 3.07
CA SER A 177 6.18 16.20 3.73
C SER A 177 5.45 16.59 5.03
N LEU A 178 5.89 17.62 5.70
CA LEU A 178 5.15 18.39 6.70
C LEU A 178 4.60 19.64 6.00
N THR A 179 3.37 19.60 5.48
CA THR A 179 2.73 20.83 5.01
C THR A 179 2.71 21.84 6.16
N ALA A 180 2.81 23.13 5.85
CA ALA A 180 2.68 24.22 6.84
C ALA A 180 1.38 24.13 7.69
N ALA A 181 0.44 23.24 7.33
CA ALA A 181 -0.79 22.91 8.02
C ALA A 181 -0.72 21.60 8.85
N GLY A 182 0.43 20.94 8.99
CA GLY A 182 0.56 19.74 9.81
C GLY A 182 -0.11 18.46 9.24
N HIS A 183 -0.52 18.46 7.97
CA HIS A 183 -1.15 17.31 7.34
C HIS A 183 -0.14 16.52 6.49
N ILE A 184 0.15 15.27 6.89
CA ILE A 184 0.90 14.32 6.07
C ILE A 184 -0.08 13.71 5.06
N MET A 185 0.13 13.96 3.76
CA MET A 185 -0.70 13.40 2.72
C MET A 185 -0.28 11.93 2.45
N GLY A 186 -1.20 10.99 2.63
CA GLY A 186 -1.03 9.57 2.31
C GLY A 186 -1.00 8.68 3.55
N THR A 187 -0.57 7.42 3.33
CA THR A 187 -0.52 6.37 4.35
C THR A 187 0.91 6.26 4.89
N PRO A 188 1.26 6.91 6.02
CA PRO A 188 2.65 7.02 6.49
C PRO A 188 3.25 5.69 6.96
N GLN A 189 2.44 4.65 7.18
CA GLN A 189 2.84 3.35 7.69
C GLN A 189 3.86 2.60 6.82
N TYR A 190 4.06 3.03 5.57
CA TYR A 190 4.99 2.41 4.62
C TYR A 190 6.05 3.37 4.11
N PHE A 191 6.12 4.59 4.68
CA PHE A 191 7.13 5.59 4.27
C PHE A 191 8.52 5.14 4.67
N SER A 192 9.46 5.29 3.76
CA SER A 192 10.85 5.23 4.15
C SER A 192 11.24 6.45 5.00
N PRO A 193 12.28 6.36 5.85
CA PRO A 193 12.78 7.48 6.64
C PRO A 193 13.02 8.74 5.82
N GLU A 194 13.63 8.60 4.63
CA GLU A 194 13.88 9.70 3.71
C GLU A 194 12.59 10.34 3.19
N GLN A 195 11.55 9.54 2.91
CA GLN A 195 10.23 10.08 2.53
C GLN A 195 9.56 10.81 3.70
N ALA A 196 9.68 10.28 4.92
CA ALA A 196 9.15 10.93 6.12
C ALA A 196 9.83 12.28 6.40
N LEU A 197 11.12 12.41 6.03
CA LEU A 197 11.89 13.66 6.13
C LEU A 197 11.70 14.59 4.92
N GLY A 198 10.94 14.20 3.89
CA GLY A 198 10.72 15.00 2.69
C GLY A 198 11.85 14.93 1.66
N HIS A 199 12.78 14.03 1.84
CA HIS A 199 13.83 13.80 0.86
C HIS A 199 13.31 13.02 -0.36
N PRO A 200 13.96 13.14 -1.53
CA PRO A 200 13.59 12.37 -2.71
C PRO A 200 13.64 10.87 -2.46
N ALA A 201 12.58 10.16 -2.88
CA ALA A 201 12.57 8.72 -2.86
C ALA A 201 13.49 8.12 -3.94
N SER A 202 14.09 6.99 -3.63
CA SER A 202 14.99 6.22 -4.48
C SER A 202 14.53 4.76 -4.60
N PRO A 203 15.14 3.91 -5.44
CA PRO A 203 14.91 2.46 -5.43
C PRO A 203 15.03 1.83 -4.04
N ARG A 204 15.91 2.33 -3.19
CA ARG A 204 16.08 1.87 -1.80
C ARG A 204 14.93 2.29 -0.87
N SER A 205 14.14 3.30 -1.24
CA SER A 205 12.90 3.66 -0.55
C SER A 205 11.82 2.60 -0.78
N ASP A 206 11.71 2.07 -2.01
CA ASP A 206 10.80 0.98 -2.33
C ASP A 206 11.20 -0.32 -1.62
N VAL A 207 12.51 -0.61 -1.51
CA VAL A 207 13.04 -1.74 -0.72
C VAL A 207 12.58 -1.66 0.74
N TYR A 208 12.65 -0.47 1.36
CA TYR A 208 12.14 -0.24 2.71
C TYR A 208 10.63 -0.48 2.80
N SER A 209 9.86 0.04 1.85
CA SER A 209 8.40 -0.14 1.81
C SER A 209 8.01 -1.61 1.61
N VAL A 210 8.80 -2.40 0.83
CA VAL A 210 8.64 -3.86 0.77
C VAL A 210 8.95 -4.52 2.11
N GLY A 211 9.95 -4.02 2.85
CA GLY A 211 10.22 -4.46 4.23
C GLY A 211 8.99 -4.25 5.15
N CYS A 212 8.35 -3.07 5.08
CA CYS A 212 7.11 -2.80 5.84
C CYS A 212 5.95 -3.70 5.40
N LEU A 213 5.76 -3.89 4.09
CA LEU A 213 4.76 -4.79 3.52
C LEU A 213 4.98 -6.23 4.00
N LEU A 214 6.20 -6.74 3.90
CA LEU A 214 6.54 -8.10 4.31
C LEU A 214 6.34 -8.29 5.81
N TYR A 215 6.74 -7.31 6.63
CA TYR A 215 6.47 -7.32 8.07
C TYR A 215 4.98 -7.47 8.35
N GLU A 216 4.13 -6.67 7.70
CA GLU A 216 2.68 -6.74 7.90
C GLU A 216 2.09 -8.07 7.39
N LEU A 217 2.56 -8.60 6.27
CA LEU A 217 2.14 -9.92 5.78
C LEU A 217 2.45 -11.03 6.80
N LEU A 218 3.57 -10.94 7.50
CA LEU A 218 4.02 -11.91 8.51
C LEU A 218 3.29 -11.76 9.84
N VAL A 219 3.14 -10.53 10.34
CA VAL A 219 2.68 -10.22 11.70
C VAL A 219 1.19 -9.86 11.75
N GLY A 220 0.64 -9.32 10.66
CA GLY A 220 -0.73 -8.80 10.58
C GLY A 220 -0.86 -7.31 10.98
N ASN A 221 0.24 -6.71 11.45
CA ASN A 221 0.32 -5.30 11.80
C ASN A 221 1.56 -4.67 11.16
N VAL A 222 1.53 -3.37 10.94
CA VAL A 222 2.67 -2.61 10.43
C VAL A 222 3.81 -2.53 11.47
N PRO A 223 5.08 -2.34 11.06
CA PRO A 223 6.19 -2.24 12.01
C PRO A 223 6.10 -1.02 12.91
N PHE A 224 5.50 0.05 12.42
CA PHE A 224 5.30 1.29 13.17
C PHE A 224 3.87 1.78 13.03
N ASP A 225 3.20 2.01 14.15
CA ASP A 225 1.84 2.55 14.24
C ASP A 225 1.77 3.64 15.31
N GLY A 226 0.73 4.49 15.27
CA GLY A 226 0.57 5.60 16.21
C GLY A 226 -0.72 6.36 16.01
N ASP A 227 -1.04 7.22 16.99
CA ASP A 227 -2.29 7.99 17.04
C ASP A 227 -2.36 9.12 16.00
N SER A 228 -1.25 9.45 15.35
CA SER A 228 -1.17 10.46 14.29
C SER A 228 -0.18 10.08 13.20
N ALA A 229 -0.41 10.62 12.00
CA ALA A 229 0.50 10.47 10.87
C ALA A 229 1.93 10.96 11.18
N ILE A 230 2.05 12.01 11.99
CA ILE A 230 3.34 12.57 12.43
C ILE A 230 4.06 11.58 13.36
N THR A 231 3.34 10.98 14.31
CA THR A 231 3.90 9.96 15.22
C THR A 231 4.43 8.76 14.44
N VAL A 232 3.67 8.28 13.44
CA VAL A 232 4.11 7.17 12.59
C VAL A 232 5.34 7.55 11.79
N ALA A 233 5.35 8.73 11.14
CA ALA A 233 6.50 9.22 10.39
C ALA A 233 7.76 9.37 11.28
N TYR A 234 7.61 9.88 12.50
CA TYR A 234 8.71 9.99 13.46
C TYR A 234 9.31 8.61 13.79
N LYS A 235 8.46 7.59 14.02
CA LYS A 235 8.92 6.22 14.30
C LYS A 235 9.69 5.62 13.13
N HIS A 236 9.26 5.88 11.89
CA HIS A 236 10.04 5.47 10.71
C HIS A 236 11.45 6.06 10.70
N VAL A 237 11.63 7.28 11.21
CA VAL A 237 12.95 7.94 11.25
C VAL A 237 13.80 7.46 12.42
N ARG A 238 13.20 7.17 13.60
CA ARG A 238 13.95 7.01 14.86
C ARG A 238 13.88 5.63 15.50
N ASP A 239 12.71 4.97 15.46
CA ASP A 239 12.49 3.76 16.23
C ASP A 239 13.00 2.53 15.46
N GLU A 240 13.65 1.58 16.16
CA GLU A 240 13.98 0.29 15.56
C GLU A 240 12.76 -0.64 15.60
N PRO A 241 12.49 -1.39 14.51
CA PRO A 241 11.39 -2.34 14.49
C PRO A 241 11.73 -3.58 15.33
N LEU A 242 10.73 -4.16 16.00
CA LEU A 242 10.87 -5.48 16.57
C LEU A 242 10.97 -6.52 15.45
N PRO A 243 11.74 -7.61 15.63
CA PRO A 243 11.77 -8.68 14.64
C PRO A 243 10.41 -9.38 14.53
N PRO A 244 9.98 -9.84 13.35
CA PRO A 244 8.76 -10.62 13.17
C PRO A 244 8.64 -11.81 14.14
N SER A 245 9.76 -12.46 14.49
CA SER A 245 9.80 -13.58 15.45
C SER A 245 9.36 -13.20 16.87
N ALA A 246 9.41 -11.92 17.23
CA ALA A 246 8.84 -11.45 18.50
C ALA A 246 7.29 -11.61 18.58
N HIS A 247 6.64 -11.79 17.43
CA HIS A 247 5.18 -11.88 17.32
C HIS A 247 4.70 -13.22 16.78
N ARG A 248 5.50 -13.88 15.93
CA ARG A 248 5.12 -15.09 15.20
C ARG A 248 6.29 -16.05 15.07
N ASP A 249 5.97 -17.34 14.97
CA ASP A 249 6.99 -18.36 14.68
C ASP A 249 7.47 -18.25 13.24
N VAL A 250 8.62 -17.60 13.05
CA VAL A 250 9.30 -17.42 11.77
C VAL A 250 10.80 -17.73 11.92
N PRO A 251 11.47 -18.24 10.88
CA PRO A 251 12.93 -18.49 10.93
C PRO A 251 13.73 -17.19 11.12
N GLY A 252 14.85 -17.23 11.85
CA GLY A 252 15.71 -16.06 12.04
C GLY A 252 16.22 -15.43 10.74
N ALA A 253 16.41 -16.23 9.68
CA ALA A 253 16.75 -15.70 8.36
C ALA A 253 15.65 -14.77 7.78
N VAL A 254 14.38 -14.93 8.19
CA VAL A 254 13.29 -14.03 7.79
C VAL A 254 13.36 -12.72 8.59
N ASP A 255 13.72 -12.78 9.88
CA ASP A 255 13.97 -11.59 10.69
C ASP A 255 15.11 -10.76 10.09
N ASP A 256 16.24 -11.42 9.81
CA ASP A 256 17.42 -10.77 9.21
C ASP A 256 17.05 -10.06 7.89
N LEU A 257 16.29 -10.72 7.02
CA LEU A 257 15.81 -10.15 5.76
C LEU A 257 14.99 -8.89 5.97
N VAL A 258 13.98 -8.96 6.86
CA VAL A 258 13.07 -7.86 7.13
C VAL A 258 13.79 -6.70 7.80
N LEU A 259 14.58 -6.97 8.84
CA LEU A 259 15.33 -5.94 9.57
C LEU A 259 16.38 -5.28 8.70
N HIS A 260 17.02 -6.01 7.78
CA HIS A 260 17.95 -5.43 6.80
C HIS A 260 17.24 -4.47 5.85
N ALA A 261 16.05 -4.82 5.33
CA ALA A 261 15.25 -3.92 4.50
C ALA A 261 14.79 -2.66 5.25
N LEU A 262 14.54 -2.77 6.57
CA LEU A 262 14.06 -1.69 7.44
C LEU A 262 15.15 -0.83 8.08
N ARG A 263 16.43 -0.96 7.66
CA ARG A 263 17.53 -0.07 8.11
C ARG A 263 17.19 1.38 7.79
N LYS A 264 17.48 2.29 8.76
CA LYS A 264 17.16 3.71 8.65
C LYS A 264 17.99 4.40 7.56
N ASP A 265 19.29 4.15 7.55
CA ASP A 265 20.19 4.61 6.50
C ASP A 265 19.94 3.81 5.20
N PRO A 266 19.57 4.46 4.08
CA PRO A 266 19.39 3.78 2.80
C PRO A 266 20.63 3.03 2.32
N GLN A 267 21.84 3.48 2.70
CA GLN A 267 23.09 2.83 2.29
C GLN A 267 23.32 1.48 2.99
N LEU A 268 22.70 1.27 4.14
CA LEU A 268 22.78 0.03 4.92
C LEU A 268 21.66 -0.97 4.58
N ARG A 269 20.78 -0.66 3.61
CA ARG A 269 19.76 -1.57 3.09
C ARG A 269 20.31 -2.38 1.92
N PHE A 270 19.50 -3.31 1.40
CA PHE A 270 19.77 -3.90 0.09
C PHE A 270 19.94 -2.80 -0.96
N ALA A 271 20.97 -2.91 -1.80
CA ALA A 271 21.29 -1.90 -2.79
C ALA A 271 20.22 -1.78 -3.89
N SER A 272 19.46 -2.84 -4.13
CA SER A 272 18.41 -2.90 -5.15
C SER A 272 17.31 -3.92 -4.79
N ALA A 273 16.17 -3.84 -5.48
CA ALA A 273 15.12 -4.85 -5.43
C ALA A 273 15.65 -6.24 -5.83
N LYS A 274 16.53 -6.31 -6.82
CA LYS A 274 17.22 -7.53 -7.26
C LYS A 274 18.00 -8.20 -6.13
N GLU A 275 18.76 -7.43 -5.36
CA GLU A 275 19.56 -7.97 -4.26
C GLU A 275 18.66 -8.53 -3.15
N MET A 276 17.59 -7.80 -2.77
CA MET A 276 16.62 -8.29 -1.81
C MET A 276 15.89 -9.54 -2.31
N ARG A 277 15.50 -9.59 -3.60
CA ARG A 277 14.91 -10.78 -4.23
C ARG A 277 15.85 -11.98 -4.17
N ALA A 278 17.14 -11.79 -4.44
CA ALA A 278 18.14 -12.84 -4.31
C ALA A 278 18.30 -13.34 -2.87
N ALA A 279 18.14 -12.45 -1.87
CA ALA A 279 18.12 -12.85 -0.46
C ALA A 279 16.88 -13.68 -0.12
N VAL A 280 15.69 -13.31 -0.64
CA VAL A 280 14.47 -14.13 -0.52
C VAL A 280 14.68 -15.51 -1.14
N ALA A 281 15.24 -15.60 -2.35
CA ALA A 281 15.48 -16.86 -3.05
C ALA A 281 16.42 -17.81 -2.27
N ARG A 282 17.35 -17.28 -1.47
CA ARG A 282 18.20 -18.11 -0.59
C ARG A 282 17.41 -18.76 0.57
N ILE A 283 16.34 -18.13 1.02
CA ILE A 283 15.49 -18.64 2.10
C ILE A 283 14.46 -19.65 1.57
N ILE A 284 13.94 -19.45 0.35
CA ILE A 284 12.94 -20.30 -0.31
C ILE A 284 13.38 -20.68 -1.74
N PRO A 285 14.48 -21.40 -1.94
CA PRO A 285 15.08 -21.60 -3.28
C PRO A 285 14.14 -22.30 -4.26
N ASP A 286 13.37 -23.29 -3.80
CA ASP A 286 12.48 -24.09 -4.66
C ASP A 286 11.23 -23.33 -5.13
N GLU A 287 10.91 -22.21 -4.48
CA GLU A 287 9.66 -21.48 -4.71
C GLU A 287 9.84 -20.19 -5.54
N VAL A 288 11.09 -19.72 -5.69
CA VAL A 288 11.40 -18.48 -6.43
C VAL A 288 11.93 -18.79 -7.83
N SER A 289 12.58 -19.96 -8.02
CA SER A 289 13.11 -20.39 -9.31
C SER A 289 12.01 -20.63 -10.36
N ASP A 290 10.79 -20.89 -9.91
CA ASP A 290 9.60 -21.17 -10.76
C ASP A 290 8.84 -19.89 -11.20
N SER A 291 9.34 -18.70 -10.83
CA SER A 291 8.69 -17.40 -11.11
C SER A 291 8.72 -16.97 -12.59
N GLY A 292 9.18 -17.83 -13.49
CA GLY A 292 9.00 -17.70 -14.94
C GLY A 292 7.59 -18.07 -15.46
N GLY A 293 6.64 -18.44 -14.59
CA GLY A 293 5.29 -18.88 -14.96
C GLY A 293 4.53 -19.64 -13.88
N GLY A 294 5.08 -19.71 -12.65
CA GLY A 294 4.53 -20.52 -11.56
C GLY A 294 3.42 -19.83 -10.77
N MET A 295 2.27 -20.44 -10.78
CA MET A 295 1.05 -20.10 -10.05
C MET A 295 1.22 -20.43 -8.55
N LEU A 296 0.89 -19.50 -7.65
CA LEU A 296 0.74 -19.80 -6.22
C LEU A 296 -0.40 -20.83 -6.05
N PRO A 297 -0.26 -21.89 -5.22
CA PRO A 297 -1.37 -22.80 -4.94
C PRO A 297 -2.54 -21.99 -4.36
N GLY A 298 -3.66 -22.01 -5.08
CA GLY A 298 -4.90 -21.38 -4.61
C GLY A 298 -5.32 -21.96 -3.26
N ALA A 299 -5.80 -21.14 -2.36
CA ALA A 299 -6.45 -21.54 -1.11
C ALA A 299 -7.81 -22.20 -1.41
N GLY A 300 -7.79 -23.41 -2.03
CA GLY A 300 -8.96 -24.15 -2.46
C GLY A 300 -8.91 -25.59 -1.98
N GLY A 301 -9.19 -25.80 -0.71
CA GLY A 301 -9.38 -27.09 -0.10
C GLY A 301 -10.51 -27.06 0.92
N HIS A 302 -11.76 -26.86 0.47
CA HIS A 302 -12.92 -27.21 1.27
C HIS A 302 -12.93 -28.72 1.53
N ARG A 303 -12.30 -29.16 2.62
CA ARG A 303 -12.62 -30.47 3.20
C ARG A 303 -14.07 -30.40 3.70
N ARG A 304 -14.97 -31.07 3.01
CA ARG A 304 -16.31 -31.41 3.48
C ARG A 304 -16.18 -32.10 4.85
N ARG A 305 -16.57 -31.40 5.90
CA ARG A 305 -16.77 -31.97 7.22
C ARG A 305 -18.16 -32.60 7.28
N ALA A 306 -18.22 -33.89 7.58
CA ALA A 306 -19.43 -34.62 7.85
C ALA A 306 -20.18 -34.04 9.05
N PRO A 307 -21.52 -34.15 9.12
CA PRO A 307 -22.33 -33.64 10.21
C PRO A 307 -22.34 -34.62 11.39
N GLY A 308 -22.13 -34.10 12.58
CA GLY A 308 -22.40 -34.91 13.77
C GLY A 308 -21.93 -34.33 15.07
N ARG A 309 -22.88 -33.88 15.84
CA ARG A 309 -23.04 -33.81 17.31
C ARG A 309 -23.11 -32.41 17.92
N GLY A 310 -24.19 -32.28 18.65
CA GLY A 310 -24.87 -31.14 19.22
C GLY A 310 -24.17 -30.38 20.36
N PRO A 311 -24.85 -29.40 20.94
CA PRO A 311 -24.26 -28.27 21.66
C PRO A 311 -24.01 -28.61 23.15
N VAL A 312 -22.88 -28.11 23.66
CA VAL A 312 -22.59 -28.07 25.11
C VAL A 312 -22.64 -26.61 25.58
N PRO A 313 -23.18 -26.31 26.75
CA PRO A 313 -23.62 -24.98 27.13
C PRO A 313 -22.47 -24.06 27.57
N VAL A 314 -22.66 -22.78 27.23
CA VAL A 314 -21.84 -21.66 27.65
C VAL A 314 -22.06 -21.36 29.11
N GLN A 315 -21.01 -21.41 29.95
CA GLN A 315 -20.97 -20.71 31.22
C GLN A 315 -20.21 -19.40 31.06
N GLY A 316 -20.92 -18.34 31.44
CA GLY A 316 -20.42 -17.00 31.43
C GLY A 316 -19.54 -16.61 32.61
N THR A 317 -19.11 -15.39 32.51
CA THR A 317 -18.57 -14.48 33.53
C THR A 317 -17.05 -14.31 33.54
N ARG A 318 -16.64 -13.13 33.20
CA ARG A 318 -15.90 -12.10 33.95
C ARG A 318 -15.14 -11.14 33.02
N ARG A 319 -15.85 -10.11 32.61
CA ARG A 319 -15.22 -8.96 31.93
C ARG A 319 -15.69 -7.67 32.61
N ALA A 320 -15.02 -7.31 33.69
CA ALA A 320 -15.06 -5.95 34.23
C ALA A 320 -13.92 -5.82 35.28
N GLN A 321 -12.85 -5.14 34.89
CA GLN A 321 -11.93 -4.39 35.75
C GLN A 321 -10.54 -4.22 35.11
N ARG A 322 -10.47 -3.40 34.03
CA ARG A 322 -9.16 -2.90 33.56
C ARG A 322 -9.25 -1.53 32.84
N ARG A 323 -10.17 -0.65 33.25
CA ARG A 323 -10.33 0.66 32.60
C ARG A 323 -9.95 1.91 33.43
N SER A 324 -9.30 1.78 34.58
CA SER A 324 -9.03 2.96 35.41
C SER A 324 -7.56 3.37 35.60
N ARG A 325 -6.59 2.65 35.04
CA ARG A 325 -5.15 3.00 35.24
C ARG A 325 -4.51 3.79 34.07
N SER A 326 -5.14 3.88 32.88
CA SER A 326 -4.56 4.60 31.73
C SER A 326 -4.79 6.12 31.77
N ARG A 327 -5.89 6.60 32.36
CA ARG A 327 -6.20 8.05 32.38
C ARG A 327 -5.30 8.88 33.29
N ARG A 328 -4.71 8.32 34.34
CA ARG A 328 -3.79 9.06 35.23
C ARG A 328 -2.39 9.24 34.64
N ARG A 329 -1.92 8.33 33.80
CA ARG A 329 -0.60 8.45 33.14
C ARG A 329 -0.61 9.46 32.00
N ALA A 330 -1.71 9.58 31.24
CA ALA A 330 -1.85 10.59 30.18
C ALA A 330 -1.87 12.02 30.72
N LEU A 331 -2.51 12.26 31.86
CA LEU A 331 -2.59 13.59 32.47
C LEU A 331 -1.21 14.10 32.96
N VAL A 332 -0.39 13.21 33.50
CA VAL A 332 0.97 13.58 33.97
C VAL A 332 1.89 13.92 32.80
N PHE A 333 1.72 13.28 31.65
CA PHE A 333 2.53 13.53 30.44
C PHE A 333 2.18 14.90 29.80
N VAL A 334 0.90 15.26 29.78
CA VAL A 334 0.44 16.56 29.22
C VAL A 334 0.92 17.72 30.09
N ILE A 335 0.89 17.60 31.40
CA ILE A 335 1.37 18.63 32.33
C ILE A 335 2.90 18.80 32.22
N GLY A 336 3.65 17.70 32.09
CA GLY A 336 5.11 17.74 31.91
C GLY A 336 5.53 18.45 30.62
N MET A 337 4.80 18.22 29.52
CA MET A 337 5.08 18.86 28.23
C MET A 337 4.74 20.37 28.22
N ALA A 338 3.65 20.75 28.88
CA ALA A 338 3.27 22.16 29.01
C ALA A 338 4.31 22.98 29.81
N LEU A 339 4.87 22.38 30.86
CA LEU A 339 5.94 23.01 31.66
C LEU A 339 7.26 23.14 30.88
N LEU A 340 7.60 22.19 30.05
CA LEU A 340 8.80 22.24 29.22
C LEU A 340 8.68 23.33 28.14
N VAL A 341 7.52 23.48 27.52
CA VAL A 341 7.27 24.56 26.54
C VAL A 341 7.31 25.91 27.19
N ALA A 342 6.73 26.06 28.38
CA ALA A 342 6.81 27.33 29.14
C ALA A 342 8.24 27.70 29.54
N ALA A 343 9.08 26.74 29.92
CA ALA A 343 10.49 26.96 30.26
C ALA A 343 11.30 27.37 29.04
N VAL A 344 11.06 26.79 27.86
CA VAL A 344 11.74 27.17 26.60
C VAL A 344 11.31 28.55 26.14
N LEU A 345 10.03 28.92 26.26
CA LEU A 345 9.55 30.26 25.93
C LEU A 345 10.10 31.34 26.90
N ALA A 346 10.24 31.02 28.18
CA ALA A 346 10.86 31.92 29.15
C ALA A 346 12.36 32.14 28.88
N PHE A 347 13.07 31.08 28.44
CA PHE A 347 14.50 31.19 28.11
C PHE A 347 14.74 32.02 26.84
N VAL A 348 13.86 31.93 25.84
CA VAL A 348 13.94 32.75 24.60
C VAL A 348 13.55 34.21 24.84
N ALA A 349 12.73 34.50 25.86
CA ALA A 349 12.31 35.88 26.17
C ALA A 349 13.32 36.67 27.07
N THR A 350 14.32 36.00 27.63
CA THR A 350 15.33 36.58 28.53
C THR A 350 16.74 36.64 27.93
N GLY A 351 16.95 36.18 26.72
CA GLY A 351 18.16 36.32 25.90
C GLY A 351 17.92 37.20 24.70
#